data_a8d95801d814655cb10b7494b9befd73
#
_entry.id   a8d95801d814655cb10b7494b9befd73
#
_cell.length_a   1.000
_cell.length_b   1.000
_cell.length_c   1.000
_cell.angle_alpha   90.00
_cell.angle_beta   90.00
_cell.angle_gamma   90.00
#
_symmetry.space_group_name_H-M   'P 1'
#
loop_
_entity.id
_entity.type
_entity.pdbx_description
1 polymer ?
#
loop_
_entity_poly.entity_id
_entity_poly.type
_entity_poly.pdbx_seq_one_letter_code
_entity_poly.pdbx_strand_id
1 'polypeptide(L)'
;EFDSLFAHQVMELNKINSLVELFFEKYNEKKELTEQPFLKWLKIDDNNFLTWKQVKDNICLFSKYLKENLAEGDRCVLLSENRPEWLIADIAIMNAGGVTVPLFTTYSEKDYEYIINDCKPKICIVSNEIQFKKIEKFISVETKVISIENFNQNIECIENILEKNLKHKTF
;
A
#
# COMPACT_ATOMS: atom_id res chain seq x y z
N GLU A 1 28.52 20.59 -14.11
CA GLU A 1 27.70 20.62 -12.88
C GLU A 1 26.54 19.62 -12.93
N PHE A 2 25.82 19.49 -14.07
CA PHE A 2 24.69 18.55 -14.20
C PHE A 2 25.15 17.07 -14.09
N ASP A 3 26.27 16.73 -14.72
CA ASP A 3 26.82 15.37 -14.70
C ASP A 3 27.35 14.94 -13.33
N SER A 4 27.86 15.88 -12.51
CA SER A 4 28.34 15.58 -11.16
C SER A 4 27.17 15.34 -10.18
N LEU A 5 26.07 16.08 -10.33
CA LEU A 5 24.87 15.92 -9.51
C LEU A 5 24.15 14.58 -9.82
N PHE A 6 24.07 14.23 -11.12
CA PHE A 6 23.51 12.97 -11.58
C PHE A 6 24.35 11.78 -11.10
N ALA A 7 25.67 11.85 -11.24
CA ALA A 7 26.59 10.82 -10.76
C ALA A 7 26.48 10.64 -9.23
N HIS A 8 26.37 11.72 -8.47
CA HIS A 8 26.19 11.67 -7.01
C HIS A 8 24.87 10.99 -6.63
N GLN A 9 23.75 11.37 -7.27
CA GLN A 9 22.45 10.74 -7.07
C GLN A 9 22.47 9.24 -7.42
N VAL A 10 23.12 8.84 -8.52
CA VAL A 10 23.24 7.43 -8.92
C VAL A 10 24.09 6.65 -7.92
N MET A 11 25.17 7.24 -7.38
CA MET A 11 26.00 6.61 -6.33
C MET A 11 25.26 6.43 -5.01
N GLU A 12 24.37 7.37 -4.63
CA GLU A 12 23.53 7.23 -3.44
C GLU A 12 22.47 6.13 -3.62
N LEU A 13 21.82 6.07 -4.79
CA LEU A 13 20.84 5.03 -5.12
C LEU A 13 21.45 3.62 -5.07
N ASN A 14 22.75 3.46 -5.39
CA ASN A 14 23.45 2.18 -5.31
C ASN A 14 23.60 1.61 -3.88
N LYS A 15 23.28 2.39 -2.85
CA LYS A 15 23.27 1.95 -1.44
C LYS A 15 21.88 1.52 -0.96
N ILE A 16 20.83 1.77 -1.75
CA ILE A 16 19.45 1.49 -1.41
C ILE A 16 19.07 0.11 -1.97
N ASN A 17 18.64 -0.80 -1.10
CA ASN A 17 18.35 -2.18 -1.48
C ASN A 17 16.87 -2.44 -1.72
N SER A 18 15.97 -1.52 -1.36
CA SER A 18 14.53 -1.69 -1.51
C SER A 18 13.79 -0.36 -1.66
N LEU A 19 12.59 -0.43 -2.24
CA LEU A 19 11.69 0.74 -2.33
C LEU A 19 11.27 1.25 -0.94
N VAL A 20 11.14 0.35 0.03
CA VAL A 20 10.85 0.68 1.43
C VAL A 20 11.97 1.53 2.02
N GLU A 21 13.22 1.06 1.87
CA GLU A 21 14.41 1.78 2.33
C GLU A 21 14.50 3.16 1.68
N LEU A 22 14.31 3.25 0.36
CA LEU A 22 14.28 4.51 -0.36
C LEU A 22 13.26 5.49 0.22
N PHE A 23 12.03 5.04 0.48
CA PHE A 23 10.99 5.91 1.03
C PHE A 23 11.38 6.46 2.41
N PHE A 24 11.86 5.61 3.32
CA PHE A 24 12.22 6.04 4.68
C PHE A 24 13.49 6.91 4.71
N GLU A 25 14.48 6.65 3.85
CA GLU A 25 15.64 7.53 3.70
C GLU A 25 15.22 8.92 3.21
N LYS A 26 14.41 8.99 2.14
CA LYS A 26 13.92 10.28 1.62
C LYS A 26 13.04 11.03 2.61
N TYR A 27 12.25 10.32 3.42
CA TYR A 27 11.52 10.92 4.53
C TYR A 27 12.47 11.54 5.57
N ASN A 28 13.54 10.84 5.94
CA ASN A 28 14.49 11.29 6.95
C ASN A 28 15.35 12.46 6.46
N GLU A 29 15.74 12.48 5.18
CA GLU A 29 16.48 13.57 4.57
C GLU A 29 15.67 14.87 4.53
N LYS A 30 14.34 14.77 4.43
CA LYS A 30 13.42 15.92 4.27
C LYS A 30 12.65 16.25 5.54
N LYS A 31 13.28 16.19 6.70
CA LYS A 31 12.63 16.44 8.00
C LYS A 31 11.90 17.78 8.08
N GLU A 32 12.44 18.83 7.45
CA GLU A 32 11.81 20.15 7.35
C GLU A 32 10.58 20.17 6.44
N LEU A 33 10.39 19.15 5.58
CA LEU A 33 9.29 19.05 4.64
C LEU A 33 8.21 18.05 5.07
N THR A 34 8.28 17.51 6.28
CA THR A 34 7.36 16.45 6.75
C THR A 34 5.88 16.85 6.67
N GLU A 35 5.56 18.12 6.86
CA GLU A 35 4.21 18.67 6.74
C GLU A 35 3.87 19.14 5.31
N GLN A 36 4.81 19.04 4.36
CA GLN A 36 4.53 19.36 2.96
C GLN A 36 3.78 18.21 2.25
N PRO A 37 2.99 18.53 1.21
CA PRO A 37 2.32 17.52 0.40
C PRO A 37 3.31 16.53 -0.21
N PHE A 38 3.01 15.22 -0.08
CA PHE A 38 3.71 14.14 -0.75
C PHE A 38 2.83 13.49 -1.83
N LEU A 39 1.60 13.11 -1.48
CA LEU A 39 0.62 12.58 -2.43
C LEU A 39 -0.47 13.62 -2.63
N LYS A 40 -0.72 13.96 -3.89
CA LYS A 40 -1.77 14.89 -4.29
C LYS A 40 -2.64 14.24 -5.35
N TRP A 41 -3.97 14.39 -5.22
CA TRP A 41 -4.92 13.83 -6.18
C TRP A 41 -5.95 14.88 -6.58
N LEU A 42 -6.46 14.73 -7.82
CA LEU A 42 -7.45 15.64 -8.36
C LEU A 42 -8.83 15.29 -7.79
N LYS A 43 -9.40 16.21 -7.05
CA LYS A 43 -10.82 16.31 -6.74
C LYS A 43 -11.28 17.74 -7.03
N ILE A 44 -12.59 17.94 -7.04
CA ILE A 44 -13.21 19.23 -7.38
C ILE A 44 -12.79 20.35 -6.39
N ASP A 45 -12.37 20.01 -5.17
CA ASP A 45 -11.87 20.94 -4.15
C ASP A 45 -10.34 20.85 -4.04
N ASP A 46 -9.67 21.96 -4.19
CA ASP A 46 -8.20 22.10 -4.44
C ASP A 46 -7.25 21.61 -3.34
N ASN A 47 -7.71 21.04 -2.22
CA ASN A 47 -6.88 20.74 -1.05
C ASN A 47 -6.74 19.25 -0.71
N ASN A 48 -6.82 18.37 -1.72
CA ASN A 48 -6.68 16.94 -1.47
C ASN A 48 -5.22 16.51 -1.57
N PHE A 49 -4.56 16.39 -0.45
CA PHE A 49 -3.20 15.85 -0.36
C PHE A 49 -2.99 15.12 0.98
N LEU A 50 -2.00 14.23 0.98
CA LEU A 50 -1.39 13.70 2.19
C LEU A 50 0.04 14.22 2.29
N THR A 51 0.41 14.66 3.50
CA THR A 51 1.79 15.07 3.79
C THR A 51 2.72 13.86 3.85
N TRP A 52 4.03 14.09 3.76
CA TRP A 52 5.05 13.06 3.98
C TRP A 52 4.84 12.33 5.32
N LYS A 53 4.54 13.09 6.37
CA LYS A 53 4.29 12.55 7.70
C LYS A 53 3.06 11.65 7.74
N GLN A 54 1.93 12.09 7.15
CA GLN A 54 0.70 11.30 7.12
C GLN A 54 0.90 10.00 6.35
N VAL A 55 1.56 10.05 5.17
CA VAL A 55 1.85 8.84 4.38
C VAL A 55 2.75 7.89 5.15
N LYS A 56 3.84 8.37 5.74
CA LYS A 56 4.74 7.56 6.57
C LYS A 56 4.01 6.93 7.77
N ASP A 57 3.18 7.70 8.48
CA ASP A 57 2.45 7.19 9.65
C ASP A 57 1.43 6.12 9.25
N ASN A 58 0.71 6.31 8.13
CA ASN A 58 -0.21 5.32 7.57
C ASN A 58 0.52 4.03 7.14
N ILE A 59 1.66 4.15 6.45
CA ILE A 59 2.50 3.00 6.09
C ILE A 59 2.91 2.22 7.35
N CYS A 60 3.43 2.89 8.37
CA CYS A 60 3.88 2.23 9.59
C CYS A 60 2.74 1.52 10.34
N LEU A 61 1.58 2.17 10.46
CA LEU A 61 0.42 1.59 11.13
C LEU A 61 -0.14 0.38 10.38
N PHE A 62 -0.26 0.50 9.05
CA PHE A 62 -0.76 -0.59 8.24
C PHE A 62 0.24 -1.74 8.15
N SER A 63 1.54 -1.47 8.04
CA SER A 63 2.59 -2.51 8.11
C SER A 63 2.55 -3.28 9.41
N LYS A 64 2.32 -2.61 10.55
CA LYS A 64 2.20 -3.28 11.85
C LYS A 64 1.05 -4.28 11.84
N TYR A 65 -0.13 -3.87 11.35
CA TYR A 65 -1.27 -4.76 11.22
C TYR A 65 -1.00 -5.94 10.28
N LEU A 66 -0.36 -5.67 9.13
CA LEU A 66 -0.01 -6.71 8.16
C LEU A 66 0.98 -7.73 8.73
N LYS A 67 1.97 -7.30 9.51
CA LYS A 67 2.93 -8.20 10.19
C LYS A 67 2.28 -9.22 11.13
N GLU A 68 1.13 -8.89 11.69
CA GLU A 68 0.37 -9.81 12.54
C GLU A 68 -0.41 -10.86 11.72
N ASN A 69 -0.53 -10.65 10.40
CA ASN A 69 -1.36 -11.48 9.50
C ASN A 69 -0.57 -12.11 8.34
N LEU A 70 0.72 -11.79 8.18
CA LEU A 70 1.59 -12.26 7.10
C LEU A 70 2.85 -12.92 7.65
N ALA A 71 3.28 -13.98 6.98
CA ALA A 71 4.64 -14.47 7.04
C ALA A 71 5.50 -13.81 5.95
N GLU A 72 6.83 -13.89 6.11
CA GLU A 72 7.77 -13.39 5.10
C GLU A 72 7.55 -14.09 3.75
N GLY A 73 7.44 -13.30 2.68
CA GLY A 73 7.21 -13.79 1.33
C GLY A 73 5.76 -14.13 1.00
N ASP A 74 4.80 -13.98 1.93
CA ASP A 74 3.38 -14.13 1.62
C ASP A 74 2.93 -13.13 0.56
N ARG A 75 2.13 -13.61 -0.42
CA ARG A 75 1.62 -12.76 -1.49
C ARG A 75 0.38 -12.02 -1.04
N CYS A 76 0.35 -10.72 -1.38
CA CYS A 76 -0.78 -9.83 -1.16
C CYS A 76 -1.25 -9.28 -2.50
N VAL A 77 -2.45 -9.66 -2.93
CA VAL A 77 -3.09 -9.05 -4.10
C VAL A 77 -3.52 -7.63 -3.75
N LEU A 78 -3.22 -6.69 -4.64
CA LEU A 78 -3.64 -5.29 -4.54
C LEU A 78 -4.41 -4.89 -5.80
N LEU A 79 -5.74 -4.82 -5.68
CA LEU A 79 -6.66 -4.50 -6.77
C LEU A 79 -7.39 -3.18 -6.46
N SER A 80 -6.91 -2.10 -7.04
CA SER A 80 -7.44 -0.74 -6.83
C SER A 80 -7.11 0.16 -8.01
N GLU A 81 -7.90 1.19 -8.17
CA GLU A 81 -7.61 2.34 -9.01
C GLU A 81 -6.41 3.13 -8.45
N ASN A 82 -5.86 4.05 -9.27
CA ASN A 82 -4.81 4.97 -8.83
C ASN A 82 -5.34 5.93 -7.76
N ARG A 83 -4.89 5.73 -6.53
CA ARG A 83 -5.28 6.51 -5.36
C ARG A 83 -4.18 6.46 -4.28
N PRO A 84 -4.15 7.41 -3.34
CA PRO A 84 -3.10 7.46 -2.30
C PRO A 84 -2.95 6.16 -1.51
N GLU A 85 -4.06 5.52 -1.19
CA GLU A 85 -4.09 4.28 -0.41
C GLU A 85 -3.44 3.10 -1.14
N TRP A 86 -3.40 3.13 -2.49
CA TRP A 86 -2.68 2.14 -3.28
C TRP A 86 -1.19 2.15 -2.96
N LEU A 87 -0.55 3.34 -3.01
CA LEU A 87 0.88 3.47 -2.69
C LEU A 87 1.17 3.14 -1.22
N ILE A 88 0.29 3.58 -0.31
CA ILE A 88 0.42 3.27 1.12
C ILE A 88 0.36 1.76 1.35
N ALA A 89 -0.59 1.07 0.72
CA ALA A 89 -0.74 -0.38 0.82
C ALA A 89 0.47 -1.12 0.24
N ASP A 90 0.95 -0.72 -0.93
CA ASP A 90 2.10 -1.34 -1.60
C ASP A 90 3.37 -1.28 -0.73
N ILE A 91 3.73 -0.09 -0.25
CA ILE A 91 4.90 0.08 0.63
C ILE A 91 4.67 -0.65 1.97
N ALA A 92 3.44 -0.63 2.52
CA ALA A 92 3.14 -1.30 3.77
C ALA A 92 3.25 -2.82 3.69
N ILE A 93 2.82 -3.44 2.58
CA ILE A 93 2.98 -4.88 2.32
C ILE A 93 4.47 -5.25 2.31
N MET A 94 5.26 -4.52 1.52
CA MET A 94 6.72 -4.77 1.43
C MET A 94 7.41 -4.55 2.78
N ASN A 95 7.04 -3.50 3.52
CA ASN A 95 7.59 -3.22 4.85
C ASN A 95 7.17 -4.27 5.91
N ALA A 96 6.08 -4.97 5.67
CA ALA A 96 5.64 -6.10 6.50
C ALA A 96 6.34 -7.42 6.16
N GLY A 97 7.15 -7.47 5.08
CA GLY A 97 7.82 -8.67 4.58
C GLY A 97 7.00 -9.45 3.55
N GLY A 98 5.86 -8.92 3.13
CA GLY A 98 5.02 -9.51 2.08
C GLY A 98 5.49 -9.14 0.66
N VAL A 99 4.89 -9.81 -0.32
CA VAL A 99 5.10 -9.57 -1.75
C VAL A 99 3.82 -9.01 -2.35
N THR A 100 3.86 -7.79 -2.87
CA THR A 100 2.72 -7.18 -3.56
C THR A 100 2.54 -7.82 -4.93
N VAL A 101 1.29 -8.23 -5.22
CA VAL A 101 0.83 -8.69 -6.54
C VAL A 101 -0.21 -7.69 -7.04
N PRO A 102 0.20 -6.65 -7.76
CA PRO A 102 -0.74 -5.63 -8.24
C PRO A 102 -1.56 -6.15 -9.42
N LEU A 103 -2.88 -5.90 -9.38
CA LEU A 103 -3.79 -6.23 -10.45
C LEU A 103 -4.37 -4.96 -11.07
N PHE A 104 -4.42 -4.90 -12.39
CA PHE A 104 -5.13 -3.82 -13.07
C PHE A 104 -6.64 -4.02 -12.98
N THR A 105 -7.37 -2.92 -12.75
CA THR A 105 -8.83 -2.94 -12.68
C THR A 105 -9.52 -3.29 -14.01
N THR A 106 -8.76 -3.31 -15.10
CA THR A 106 -9.20 -3.59 -16.48
C THR A 106 -8.86 -5.00 -16.98
N TYR A 107 -8.28 -5.85 -16.14
CA TYR A 107 -8.01 -7.24 -16.50
C TYR A 107 -9.28 -8.01 -16.79
N SER A 108 -9.16 -9.00 -17.68
CA SER A 108 -10.25 -9.95 -17.94
C SER A 108 -10.43 -10.90 -16.75
N GLU A 109 -11.59 -11.55 -16.69
CA GLU A 109 -11.88 -12.55 -15.67
C GLU A 109 -10.86 -13.70 -15.67
N LYS A 110 -10.40 -14.13 -16.86
CA LYS A 110 -9.37 -15.17 -17.00
C LYS A 110 -8.01 -14.75 -16.45
N ASP A 111 -7.66 -13.45 -16.58
CA ASP A 111 -6.40 -12.95 -16.04
C ASP A 111 -6.45 -12.95 -14.51
N TYR A 112 -7.57 -12.53 -13.91
CA TYR A 112 -7.77 -12.60 -12.45
C TYR A 112 -7.68 -14.03 -11.95
N GLU A 113 -8.39 -14.97 -12.60
CA GLU A 113 -8.37 -16.39 -12.26
C GLU A 113 -6.95 -16.95 -12.30
N TYR A 114 -6.23 -16.69 -13.39
CA TYR A 114 -4.86 -17.17 -13.56
C TYR A 114 -3.93 -16.65 -12.47
N ILE A 115 -3.89 -15.33 -12.27
CA ILE A 115 -2.95 -14.71 -11.34
C ILE A 115 -3.24 -15.13 -9.90
N ILE A 116 -4.52 -15.16 -9.50
CA ILE A 116 -4.91 -15.53 -8.13
C ILE A 116 -4.61 -17.00 -7.85
N ASN A 117 -4.88 -17.90 -8.80
CA ASN A 117 -4.56 -19.32 -8.66
C ASN A 117 -3.05 -19.59 -8.61
N ASP A 118 -2.25 -18.80 -9.34
CA ASP A 118 -0.79 -18.90 -9.35
C ASP A 118 -0.18 -18.38 -8.05
N CYS A 119 -0.53 -17.15 -7.65
CA CYS A 119 0.08 -16.52 -6.48
C CYS A 119 -0.49 -16.98 -5.14
N LYS A 120 -1.72 -17.55 -5.11
CA LYS A 120 -2.41 -18.01 -3.89
C LYS A 120 -2.28 -17.02 -2.74
N PRO A 121 -2.90 -15.84 -2.86
CA PRO A 121 -2.64 -14.73 -1.93
C PRO A 121 -3.12 -15.05 -0.52
N LYS A 122 -2.34 -14.64 0.48
CA LYS A 122 -2.74 -14.68 1.89
C LYS A 122 -3.71 -13.55 2.20
N ILE A 123 -3.51 -12.39 1.58
CA ILE A 123 -4.37 -11.21 1.72
C ILE A 123 -4.73 -10.68 0.33
N CYS A 124 -5.99 -10.25 0.16
CA CYS A 124 -6.43 -9.43 -0.96
C CYS A 124 -6.88 -8.06 -0.47
N ILE A 125 -6.26 -7.01 -0.96
CA ILE A 125 -6.65 -5.62 -0.71
C ILE A 125 -7.39 -5.11 -1.94
N VAL A 126 -8.64 -4.67 -1.76
CA VAL A 126 -9.50 -4.17 -2.84
C VAL A 126 -9.98 -2.75 -2.54
N SER A 127 -10.13 -1.91 -3.58
CA SER A 127 -10.59 -0.54 -3.36
C SER A 127 -12.05 -0.46 -2.88
N ASN A 128 -12.93 -1.25 -3.47
CA ASN A 128 -14.38 -1.20 -3.24
C ASN A 128 -15.07 -2.53 -3.62
N GLU A 129 -16.39 -2.56 -3.50
CA GLU A 129 -17.21 -3.73 -3.82
C GLU A 129 -17.09 -4.15 -5.29
N ILE A 130 -16.99 -3.19 -6.22
CA ILE A 130 -16.87 -3.49 -7.66
C ILE A 130 -15.59 -4.30 -7.93
N GLN A 131 -14.48 -3.90 -7.32
CA GLN A 131 -13.22 -4.63 -7.49
C GLN A 131 -13.25 -5.97 -6.75
N PHE A 132 -13.84 -6.03 -5.57
CA PHE A 132 -14.03 -7.30 -4.85
C PHE A 132 -14.80 -8.33 -5.68
N LYS A 133 -15.92 -7.94 -6.28
CA LYS A 133 -16.76 -8.81 -7.12
C LYS A 133 -16.02 -9.45 -8.31
N LYS A 134 -14.96 -8.82 -8.79
CA LYS A 134 -14.15 -9.38 -9.90
C LYS A 134 -13.32 -10.58 -9.48
N ILE A 135 -12.97 -10.67 -8.19
CA ILE A 135 -12.03 -11.68 -7.70
C ILE A 135 -12.62 -12.63 -6.66
N GLU A 136 -13.78 -12.32 -6.06
CA GLU A 136 -14.35 -13.07 -4.92
C GLU A 136 -14.46 -14.58 -5.15
N LYS A 137 -14.78 -15.00 -6.38
CA LYS A 137 -14.97 -16.42 -6.73
C LYS A 137 -13.65 -17.20 -6.94
N PHE A 138 -12.52 -16.51 -7.02
CA PHE A 138 -11.20 -17.10 -7.25
C PHE A 138 -10.36 -17.19 -5.98
N ILE A 139 -10.70 -16.40 -4.96
CA ILE A 139 -9.95 -16.39 -3.69
C ILE A 139 -10.39 -17.55 -2.79
N SER A 140 -9.43 -18.08 -2.04
CA SER A 140 -9.70 -19.13 -1.04
C SER A 140 -10.49 -18.56 0.14
N VAL A 141 -11.26 -19.40 0.82
CA VAL A 141 -11.94 -19.05 2.07
C VAL A 141 -10.95 -18.66 3.20
N GLU A 142 -9.70 -19.07 3.09
CA GLU A 142 -8.63 -18.71 4.03
C GLU A 142 -7.97 -17.37 3.68
N THR A 143 -8.23 -16.84 2.49
CA THR A 143 -7.68 -15.55 2.06
C THR A 143 -8.37 -14.42 2.78
N LYS A 144 -7.62 -13.63 3.53
CA LYS A 144 -8.16 -12.45 4.20
C LYS A 144 -8.41 -11.33 3.17
N VAL A 145 -9.60 -10.74 3.23
CA VAL A 145 -9.93 -9.57 2.40
C VAL A 145 -9.91 -8.31 3.25
N ILE A 146 -9.28 -7.26 2.73
CA ILE A 146 -9.24 -5.91 3.31
C ILE A 146 -9.76 -4.95 2.24
N SER A 147 -10.63 -4.03 2.62
CA SER A 147 -11.14 -2.99 1.70
C SER A 147 -10.52 -1.63 1.98
N ILE A 148 -10.43 -0.79 0.95
CA ILE A 148 -10.10 0.62 1.13
C ILE A 148 -11.36 1.40 1.50
N GLU A 149 -12.45 1.22 0.75
CA GLU A 149 -13.76 1.80 1.05
C GLU A 149 -14.60 0.83 1.86
N ASN A 150 -15.36 1.36 2.81
CA ASN A 150 -16.25 0.54 3.62
C ASN A 150 -17.51 0.17 2.82
N PHE A 151 -17.64 -1.08 2.40
CA PHE A 151 -18.81 -1.58 1.67
C PHE A 151 -19.45 -2.84 2.31
N ASN A 152 -18.74 -3.49 3.23
CA ASN A 152 -19.24 -4.71 3.87
C ASN A 152 -18.72 -4.78 5.31
N GLN A 153 -19.62 -4.94 6.28
CA GLN A 153 -19.29 -4.99 7.70
C GLN A 153 -18.41 -6.19 8.10
N ASN A 154 -18.40 -7.25 7.30
CA ASN A 154 -17.58 -8.44 7.54
C ASN A 154 -16.17 -8.34 6.90
N ILE A 155 -15.89 -7.29 6.15
CA ILE A 155 -14.59 -7.01 5.54
C ILE A 155 -13.96 -5.84 6.28
N GLU A 156 -12.74 -6.04 6.81
CA GLU A 156 -12.03 -4.95 7.48
C GLU A 156 -11.65 -3.85 6.49
N CYS A 157 -11.93 -2.61 6.86
CA CYS A 157 -11.55 -1.44 6.08
C CYS A 157 -10.22 -0.87 6.57
N ILE A 158 -9.36 -0.43 5.66
CA ILE A 158 -8.04 0.19 6.00
C ILE A 158 -8.22 1.36 6.96
N GLU A 159 -9.20 2.23 6.74
CA GLU A 159 -9.47 3.38 7.61
C GLU A 159 -9.70 2.95 9.07
N ASN A 160 -10.54 1.93 9.28
CA ASN A 160 -10.80 1.38 10.61
C ASN A 160 -9.55 0.75 11.25
N ILE A 161 -8.71 0.10 10.44
CA ILE A 161 -7.43 -0.48 10.89
C ILE A 161 -6.48 0.63 11.36
N LEU A 162 -6.37 1.71 10.60
CA LEU A 162 -5.51 2.86 10.94
C LEU A 162 -6.00 3.56 12.22
N GLU A 163 -7.31 3.80 12.34
CA GLU A 163 -7.88 4.44 13.53
C GLU A 163 -7.70 3.61 14.82
N LYS A 164 -7.94 2.31 14.76
CA LYS A 164 -7.73 1.41 15.90
C LYS A 164 -6.28 1.44 16.38
N ASN A 165 -5.33 1.41 15.46
CA ASN A 165 -3.91 1.41 15.79
C ASN A 165 -3.40 2.77 16.30
N LEU A 166 -4.04 3.89 15.91
CA LEU A 166 -3.76 5.21 16.47
C LEU A 166 -4.15 5.29 17.95
N LYS A 167 -5.31 4.75 18.34
CA LYS A 167 -5.79 4.76 19.73
C LYS A 167 -4.90 3.94 20.67
N HIS A 168 -4.21 2.92 20.17
CA HIS A 168 -3.25 2.14 20.95
C HIS A 168 -1.86 2.78 21.12
N LYS A 169 -1.58 3.92 20.45
CA LYS A 169 -0.33 4.68 20.63
C LYS A 169 -0.38 5.74 21.75
N THR A 170 -1.53 5.95 22.37
CA THR A 170 -1.76 6.99 23.38
C THR A 170 -1.69 6.50 24.84
N PHE A 171 -0.93 5.41 25.07
CA PHE A 171 -0.63 4.94 26.44
C PHE A 171 0.87 4.70 26.60
#